data_4d672e2660ec2716c67257c887e65715
#
_entry.id   4d672e2660ec2716c67257c887e65715
#
_cell.length_a   1.000
_cell.length_b   1.000
_cell.length_c   1.000
_cell.angle_alpha   90.00
_cell.angle_beta   90.00
_cell.angle_gamma   90.00
#
_symmetry.space_group_name_H-M   'P 1'
#
loop_
_entity.id
_entity.type
_entity.pdbx_description
1 polymer ?
#
loop_
_entity_poly.entity_id
_entity_poly.type
_entity_poly.pdbx_seq_one_letter_code
_entity_poly.pdbx_strand_id
1 'polypeptide(L)'
;MKILRKAILPFAILPFQHLVYAQKKDSIPIKVRAFVADKFPQARDFNVEFTQNTPYKFSSALRGNDLPENKVKDFHQVKANANIYLLKSKNWLVSTSLNYRFTSINTENSVSAYSQEKNFHYHSESINASYSSKLFNKIAIYSASVSVDGSEQHFERIRGMFTGAILLKANQKTKMTVGVVAFIDPSSQIPAFPLFTYEHKFDNGWVADIILPKKILVRKNVFSNGRISFGSEMDNTSFYHYISGKTYEYRQVEINSGAIYEHNLGGNFIGTLKTGIRATPNARVFEKQESFKDYIFEAKYKPSFYFNIGVSYNPFGKPRTKQ
;
A
#
# COMPACT_ATOMS: atom_id res chain seq x y z
N MET A 1 29.45 25.32 -20.93
CA MET A 1 28.34 25.09 -21.87
C MET A 1 28.35 23.61 -22.23
N LYS A 2 27.67 22.74 -21.45
CA LYS A 2 27.53 21.30 -21.69
C LYS A 2 26.05 20.98 -21.76
N ILE A 3 25.67 20.47 -22.92
CA ILE A 3 24.30 20.22 -23.37
C ILE A 3 23.71 19.06 -22.57
N LEU A 4 22.60 19.31 -21.90
CA LEU A 4 21.75 18.30 -21.26
C LEU A 4 21.13 17.42 -22.36
N ARG A 5 21.58 16.19 -22.50
CA ARG A 5 20.85 15.18 -23.27
C ARG A 5 19.72 14.61 -22.41
N LYS A 6 18.51 15.11 -22.63
CA LYS A 6 17.28 14.48 -22.16
C LYS A 6 17.11 13.15 -22.88
N ALA A 7 17.33 12.04 -22.19
CA ALA A 7 16.92 10.73 -22.66
C ALA A 7 15.39 10.61 -22.48
N ILE A 8 14.66 10.95 -23.52
CA ILE A 8 13.24 10.61 -23.66
C ILE A 8 13.22 9.14 -24.07
N LEU A 9 12.86 8.25 -23.15
CA LEU A 9 12.51 6.87 -23.48
C LEU A 9 11.21 6.93 -24.32
N PRO A 10 11.18 6.39 -25.53
CA PRO A 10 9.93 6.28 -26.27
C PRO A 10 9.08 5.19 -25.61
N PHE A 11 7.97 5.59 -25.04
CA PHE A 11 6.87 4.69 -24.69
C PHE A 11 6.41 4.03 -25.99
N ALA A 12 6.86 2.79 -26.23
CA ALA A 12 6.36 1.98 -27.31
C ALA A 12 4.90 1.63 -27.02
N ILE A 13 3.98 2.44 -27.55
CA ILE A 13 2.56 2.12 -27.62
C ILE A 13 2.43 0.98 -28.62
N LEU A 14 2.48 -0.25 -28.13
CA LEU A 14 2.06 -1.41 -28.90
C LEU A 14 0.53 -1.33 -29.02
N PRO A 15 -0.03 -1.40 -30.23
CA PRO A 15 -1.48 -1.48 -30.40
C PRO A 15 -1.96 -2.85 -29.89
N PHE A 16 -2.56 -2.88 -28.73
CA PHE A 16 -3.32 -4.04 -28.26
C PHE A 16 -4.54 -4.21 -29.12
N GLN A 17 -4.39 -4.88 -30.25
CA GLN A 17 -5.50 -5.41 -31.02
C GLN A 17 -6.16 -6.53 -30.21
N HIS A 18 -7.41 -6.32 -29.92
CA HIS A 18 -8.47 -7.16 -29.43
C HIS A 18 -8.21 -8.69 -29.45
N LEU A 19 -7.83 -9.25 -28.33
CA LEU A 19 -8.12 -10.65 -28.04
C LEU A 19 -9.36 -10.70 -27.13
N VAL A 20 -10.53 -10.52 -27.75
CA VAL A 20 -11.79 -10.92 -27.14
C VAL A 20 -11.87 -12.44 -27.18
N TYR A 21 -11.31 -13.11 -26.18
CA TYR A 21 -11.60 -14.50 -25.95
C TYR A 21 -12.99 -14.61 -25.29
N ALA A 22 -13.93 -15.20 -26.02
CA ALA A 22 -15.22 -15.60 -25.52
C ALA A 22 -15.02 -16.43 -24.23
N GLN A 23 -15.38 -15.84 -23.09
CA GLN A 23 -15.36 -16.54 -21.81
C GLN A 23 -16.41 -17.67 -21.83
N LYS A 24 -15.96 -18.93 -21.95
CA LYS A 24 -16.75 -20.06 -21.51
C LYS A 24 -17.23 -19.81 -20.08
N LYS A 25 -18.52 -20.00 -19.86
CA LYS A 25 -19.24 -19.79 -18.60
C LYS A 25 -18.78 -20.84 -17.57
N ASP A 26 -17.58 -20.68 -17.03
CA ASP A 26 -17.06 -21.52 -15.96
C ASP A 26 -17.69 -21.11 -14.63
N SER A 27 -18.35 -22.06 -14.01
CA SER A 27 -19.04 -21.94 -12.74
C SER A 27 -18.07 -21.69 -11.58
N ILE A 28 -17.69 -20.41 -11.38
CA ILE A 28 -17.14 -19.98 -10.09
C ILE A 28 -18.28 -20.19 -9.08
N PRO A 29 -18.06 -20.94 -7.98
CA PRO A 29 -19.11 -21.16 -6.99
C PRO A 29 -19.77 -19.84 -6.59
N ILE A 30 -21.09 -19.78 -6.55
CA ILE A 30 -21.90 -18.60 -6.22
C ILE A 30 -21.39 -17.92 -4.94
N LYS A 31 -20.84 -18.69 -4.00
CA LYS A 31 -20.23 -18.22 -2.75
C LYS A 31 -18.99 -17.35 -2.94
N VAL A 32 -18.22 -17.58 -4.00
CA VAL A 32 -17.03 -16.76 -4.35
C VAL A 32 -17.46 -15.53 -5.16
N ARG A 33 -18.56 -15.63 -5.93
CA ARG A 33 -19.13 -14.48 -6.65
C ARG A 33 -19.62 -13.38 -5.70
N ALA A 34 -20.22 -13.72 -4.56
CA ALA A 34 -20.64 -12.73 -3.55
C ALA A 34 -19.45 -11.96 -2.92
N PHE A 35 -18.25 -12.55 -2.95
CA PHE A 35 -17.01 -11.92 -2.47
C PHE A 35 -16.55 -10.75 -3.35
N VAL A 36 -16.85 -10.80 -4.65
CA VAL A 36 -16.37 -9.84 -5.67
C VAL A 36 -17.35 -8.68 -5.89
N ALA A 37 -18.51 -8.71 -5.26
CA ALA A 37 -19.60 -7.76 -5.51
C ALA A 37 -19.68 -6.61 -4.48
N ASP A 38 -18.62 -6.34 -3.73
CA ASP A 38 -18.59 -5.16 -2.84
C ASP A 38 -18.57 -3.88 -3.70
N LYS A 39 -19.43 -2.91 -3.35
CA LYS A 39 -19.44 -1.57 -3.95
C LYS A 39 -18.11 -0.84 -3.77
N PHE A 40 -17.34 -1.25 -2.78
CA PHE A 40 -16.07 -0.69 -2.37
C PHE A 40 -15.02 -1.82 -2.34
N PRO A 41 -14.46 -2.21 -3.51
CA PRO A 41 -13.44 -3.25 -3.58
C PRO A 41 -12.23 -2.85 -2.74
N GLN A 42 -11.62 -3.83 -2.08
CA GLN A 42 -10.41 -3.58 -1.28
C GLN A 42 -9.20 -3.26 -2.16
N ALA A 43 -9.06 -3.95 -3.29
CA ALA A 43 -8.08 -3.61 -4.30
C ALA A 43 -8.61 -2.46 -5.17
N ARG A 44 -7.80 -1.43 -5.34
CA ARG A 44 -8.06 -0.31 -6.23
C ARG A 44 -7.19 -0.46 -7.46
N ASP A 45 -7.81 -0.45 -8.65
CA ASP A 45 -7.05 -0.60 -9.90
C ASP A 45 -6.19 0.63 -10.15
N PHE A 46 -6.77 1.82 -10.03
CA PHE A 46 -6.07 3.09 -10.05
C PHE A 46 -6.47 3.91 -8.83
N ASN A 47 -5.51 4.51 -8.17
CA ASN A 47 -5.78 5.32 -6.98
C ASN A 47 -4.77 6.45 -6.87
N VAL A 48 -5.27 7.63 -6.48
CA VAL A 48 -4.44 8.79 -6.12
C VAL A 48 -4.94 9.31 -4.78
N GLU A 49 -4.02 9.54 -3.86
CA GLU A 49 -4.30 10.04 -2.52
C GLU A 49 -3.37 11.20 -2.18
N PHE A 50 -3.90 12.22 -1.54
CA PHE A 50 -3.16 13.28 -0.89
C PHE A 50 -3.32 13.18 0.61
N THR A 51 -2.22 13.29 1.35
CA THR A 51 -2.21 13.27 2.82
C THR A 51 -1.48 14.49 3.35
N GLN A 52 -2.07 15.14 4.36
CA GLN A 52 -1.51 16.25 5.12
C GLN A 52 -1.52 15.90 6.60
N ASN A 53 -0.44 16.23 7.31
CA ASN A 53 -0.38 16.13 8.77
C ASN A 53 -0.35 17.53 9.41
N THR A 54 -0.93 17.65 10.60
CA THR A 54 -0.67 18.83 11.44
C THR A 54 0.78 18.83 11.92
N PRO A 55 1.36 20.00 12.25
CA PRO A 55 2.73 20.09 12.80
C PRO A 55 2.93 19.22 14.03
N TYR A 56 4.07 18.54 14.16
CA TYR A 56 4.39 17.66 15.27
C TYR A 56 5.86 17.70 15.63
N LYS A 57 6.17 17.43 16.91
CA LYS A 57 7.53 17.36 17.44
C LYS A 57 8.10 15.96 17.29
N PHE A 58 9.44 15.89 17.27
CA PHE A 58 10.16 14.63 17.33
C PHE A 58 11.51 14.77 18.04
N SER A 59 11.94 13.72 18.71
CA SER A 59 13.30 13.50 19.14
C SER A 59 14.03 12.62 18.15
N SER A 60 15.34 12.79 18.03
CA SER A 60 16.14 11.99 17.12
C SER A 60 17.53 11.73 17.67
N ALA A 61 18.16 10.66 17.20
CA ALA A 61 19.53 10.33 17.51
C ALA A 61 20.32 10.01 16.24
N LEU A 62 21.56 10.46 16.17
CA LEU A 62 22.50 10.17 15.09
C LEU A 62 23.65 9.32 15.65
N ARG A 63 23.78 8.09 15.16
CA ARG A 63 24.78 7.11 15.65
C ARG A 63 24.77 6.96 17.17
N GLY A 64 23.56 6.92 17.75
CA GLY A 64 23.36 6.78 19.20
C GLY A 64 23.49 8.08 20.02
N ASN A 65 23.90 9.20 19.43
CA ASN A 65 23.97 10.50 20.10
C ASN A 65 22.67 11.25 19.91
N ASP A 66 22.03 11.64 21.01
CA ASP A 66 20.78 12.41 20.97
C ASP A 66 21.00 13.78 20.32
N LEU A 67 20.05 14.16 19.50
CA LEU A 67 19.98 15.49 18.88
C LEU A 67 18.90 16.33 19.58
N PRO A 68 19.01 17.68 19.53
CA PRO A 68 17.97 18.57 20.06
C PRO A 68 16.58 18.21 19.51
N GLU A 69 15.55 18.35 20.36
CA GLU A 69 14.15 18.18 19.95
C GLU A 69 13.87 19.12 18.75
N ASN A 70 13.20 18.62 17.75
CA ASN A 70 12.85 19.35 16.54
C ASN A 70 11.35 19.21 16.23
N LYS A 71 10.88 19.99 15.26
CA LYS A 71 9.46 20.02 14.87
C LYS A 71 9.33 19.90 13.35
N VAL A 72 8.46 19.02 12.91
CA VAL A 72 7.95 19.04 11.54
C VAL A 72 6.88 20.10 11.46
N LYS A 73 7.13 21.16 10.67
CA LYS A 73 6.21 22.29 10.45
C LYS A 73 5.15 21.95 9.43
N ASP A 74 5.56 21.21 8.39
CA ASP A 74 4.70 20.81 7.30
C ASP A 74 5.10 19.43 6.81
N PHE A 75 4.11 18.59 6.58
CA PHE A 75 4.24 17.26 5.97
C PHE A 75 3.09 17.06 5.02
N HIS A 76 3.40 16.84 3.76
CA HIS A 76 2.40 16.37 2.82
C HIS A 76 2.94 15.26 1.93
N GLN A 77 2.04 14.40 1.49
CA GLN A 77 2.37 13.24 0.70
C GLN A 77 1.32 13.01 -0.37
N VAL A 78 1.76 12.74 -1.60
CA VAL A 78 0.93 12.25 -2.70
C VAL A 78 1.30 10.80 -2.95
N LYS A 79 0.31 9.92 -3.02
CA LYS A 79 0.47 8.53 -3.43
C LYS A 79 -0.35 8.29 -4.69
N ALA A 80 0.24 7.63 -5.67
CA ALA A 80 -0.47 7.13 -6.84
C ALA A 80 -0.12 5.67 -7.05
N ASN A 81 -1.12 4.84 -7.36
CA ASN A 81 -0.89 3.46 -7.71
C ASN A 81 -1.77 3.02 -8.88
N ALA A 82 -1.24 2.11 -9.68
CA ALA A 82 -1.94 1.44 -10.77
C ALA A 82 -1.70 -0.07 -10.68
N ASN A 83 -2.79 -0.85 -10.74
CA ASN A 83 -2.75 -2.31 -10.76
C ASN A 83 -3.39 -2.78 -12.07
N ILE A 84 -2.61 -3.44 -12.92
CA ILE A 84 -3.03 -3.86 -14.26
C ILE A 84 -2.99 -5.38 -14.33
N TYR A 85 -4.13 -5.98 -14.65
CA TYR A 85 -4.22 -7.43 -14.80
C TYR A 85 -3.74 -7.86 -16.19
N LEU A 86 -2.67 -8.65 -16.23
CA LEU A 86 -2.05 -9.18 -17.46
C LEU A 86 -2.70 -10.52 -17.88
N LEU A 87 -2.98 -11.38 -16.89
CA LEU A 87 -3.61 -12.67 -17.11
C LEU A 87 -4.62 -12.95 -15.98
N LYS A 88 -5.81 -13.33 -16.37
CA LYS A 88 -6.86 -13.77 -15.45
C LYS A 88 -7.49 -15.06 -15.96
N SER A 89 -7.11 -16.17 -15.36
CA SER A 89 -7.65 -17.49 -15.69
C SER A 89 -8.37 -18.09 -14.47
N LYS A 90 -8.80 -19.35 -14.57
CA LYS A 90 -9.49 -20.06 -13.48
C LYS A 90 -8.63 -20.14 -12.22
N ASN A 91 -7.36 -20.44 -12.35
CA ASN A 91 -6.45 -20.71 -11.24
C ASN A 91 -5.33 -19.68 -11.14
N TRP A 92 -5.02 -18.96 -12.22
CA TRP A 92 -3.92 -18.00 -12.27
C TRP A 92 -4.42 -16.58 -12.38
N LEU A 93 -3.78 -15.69 -11.63
CA LEU A 93 -3.89 -14.25 -11.75
C LEU A 93 -2.48 -13.70 -11.85
N VAL A 94 -2.17 -13.01 -12.95
CA VAL A 94 -0.91 -12.28 -13.11
C VAL A 94 -1.23 -10.80 -13.30
N SER A 95 -0.53 -9.95 -12.59
CA SER A 95 -0.71 -8.50 -12.65
C SER A 95 0.62 -7.78 -12.53
N THR A 96 0.66 -6.55 -12.98
CA THR A 96 1.72 -5.59 -12.66
C THR A 96 1.16 -4.48 -11.80
N SER A 97 1.97 -3.98 -10.87
CA SER A 97 1.62 -2.84 -10.04
C SER A 97 2.69 -1.76 -10.16
N LEU A 98 2.25 -0.53 -10.36
CA LEU A 98 3.08 0.67 -10.38
C LEU A 98 2.68 1.53 -9.19
N ASN A 99 3.66 1.92 -8.39
CA ASN A 99 3.43 2.77 -7.23
C ASN A 99 4.38 3.97 -7.31
N TYR A 100 3.84 5.12 -7.02
CA TYR A 100 4.57 6.37 -6.90
C TYR A 100 4.20 7.07 -5.61
N ARG A 101 5.20 7.64 -4.94
CA ARG A 101 5.01 8.44 -3.75
C ARG A 101 5.91 9.67 -3.80
N PHE A 102 5.29 10.82 -3.66
CA PHE A 102 5.97 12.08 -3.38
C PHE A 102 5.76 12.42 -1.90
N THR A 103 6.82 12.75 -1.19
CA THR A 103 6.77 13.17 0.22
C THR A 103 7.53 14.47 0.38
N SER A 104 6.89 15.48 0.93
CA SER A 104 7.53 16.74 1.30
C SER A 104 7.50 16.90 2.82
N ILE A 105 8.67 17.19 3.40
CA ILE A 105 8.85 17.34 4.85
C ILE A 105 9.61 18.63 5.10
N ASN A 106 9.01 19.54 5.87
CA ASN A 106 9.66 20.77 6.30
C ASN A 106 9.84 20.78 7.82
N THR A 107 11.07 20.84 8.30
CA THR A 107 11.41 20.87 9.72
C THR A 107 11.80 22.27 10.17
N GLU A 108 11.66 22.54 11.48
CA GLU A 108 12.01 23.84 12.06
C GLU A 108 13.50 24.13 11.97
N ASN A 109 14.32 23.15 12.34
CA ASN A 109 15.77 23.20 12.23
C ASN A 109 16.24 22.10 11.28
N SER A 110 17.35 22.33 10.58
CA SER A 110 18.01 21.27 9.81
C SER A 110 18.41 20.13 10.74
N VAL A 111 18.02 18.92 10.42
CA VAL A 111 18.28 17.75 11.28
C VAL A 111 19.77 17.38 11.25
N SER A 112 20.45 17.72 10.16
CA SER A 112 21.92 17.64 10.02
C SER A 112 22.33 18.47 8.81
N ALA A 113 23.62 18.77 8.69
CA ALA A 113 24.20 19.37 7.49
C ALA A 113 23.97 18.53 6.20
N TYR A 114 23.50 17.30 6.37
CA TYR A 114 23.24 16.33 5.30
C TYR A 114 21.80 16.36 4.76
N SER A 115 20.88 17.11 5.38
CA SER A 115 19.45 17.11 4.99
C SER A 115 19.03 18.47 4.42
N GLN A 116 19.49 18.80 3.21
CA GLN A 116 18.97 19.94 2.45
C GLN A 116 17.73 19.57 1.61
N GLU A 117 17.55 18.30 1.31
CA GLU A 117 16.38 17.84 0.57
C GLU A 117 15.14 17.84 1.46
N LYS A 118 14.08 18.43 0.93
CA LYS A 118 12.76 18.48 1.57
C LYS A 118 11.72 17.65 0.83
N ASN A 119 12.03 17.28 -0.40
CA ASN A 119 11.13 16.62 -1.33
C ASN A 119 11.72 15.27 -1.75
N PHE A 120 10.97 14.21 -1.53
CA PHE A 120 11.42 12.84 -1.77
C PHE A 120 10.48 12.13 -2.72
N HIS A 121 11.03 11.52 -3.73
CA HIS A 121 10.33 10.71 -4.69
C HIS A 121 10.67 9.24 -4.45
N TYR A 122 9.65 8.41 -4.46
CA TYR A 122 9.80 6.96 -4.38
C TYR A 122 8.88 6.34 -5.41
N HIS A 123 9.39 5.40 -6.17
CA HIS A 123 8.58 4.58 -7.05
C HIS A 123 8.89 3.11 -6.86
N SER A 124 7.94 2.26 -7.16
CA SER A 124 8.15 0.82 -7.24
C SER A 124 7.28 0.21 -8.33
N GLU A 125 7.87 -0.74 -9.03
CA GLU A 125 7.22 -1.53 -10.07
C GLU A 125 7.29 -2.98 -9.67
N SER A 126 6.19 -3.72 -9.81
CA SER A 126 6.16 -5.13 -9.44
C SER A 126 5.40 -5.98 -10.45
N ILE A 127 5.83 -7.23 -10.57
CA ILE A 127 5.09 -8.29 -11.23
C ILE A 127 4.62 -9.24 -10.14
N ASN A 128 3.32 -9.54 -10.16
CA ASN A 128 2.66 -10.36 -9.16
C ASN A 128 1.99 -11.56 -9.86
N ALA A 129 2.23 -12.75 -9.35
CA ALA A 129 1.57 -13.97 -9.81
C ALA A 129 0.89 -14.65 -8.62
N SER A 130 -0.37 -15.05 -8.80
CA SER A 130 -1.13 -15.78 -7.79
C SER A 130 -1.71 -17.04 -8.41
N TYR A 131 -1.64 -18.13 -7.68
CA TYR A 131 -2.19 -19.43 -8.04
C TYR A 131 -3.17 -19.92 -6.98
N SER A 132 -4.36 -20.31 -7.41
CA SER A 132 -5.40 -20.85 -6.54
C SER A 132 -5.54 -22.35 -6.74
N SER A 133 -5.48 -23.09 -5.64
CA SER A 133 -5.64 -24.54 -5.62
C SER A 133 -6.52 -25.01 -4.46
N LYS A 134 -6.57 -26.31 -4.22
CA LYS A 134 -7.16 -26.90 -3.02
C LYS A 134 -6.06 -27.57 -2.19
N LEU A 135 -6.05 -27.26 -0.91
CA LEU A 135 -5.21 -27.92 0.10
C LEU A 135 -6.10 -28.30 1.28
N PHE A 136 -6.07 -29.58 1.71
CA PHE A 136 -6.96 -30.13 2.75
C PHE A 136 -8.44 -29.81 2.51
N ASN A 137 -8.91 -29.98 1.27
CA ASN A 137 -10.27 -29.62 0.84
C ASN A 137 -10.69 -28.15 1.05
N LYS A 138 -9.72 -27.27 1.35
CA LYS A 138 -9.91 -25.81 1.46
C LYS A 138 -9.28 -25.12 0.26
N ILE A 139 -9.76 -23.92 -0.06
CA ILE A 139 -9.12 -23.07 -1.07
C ILE A 139 -7.81 -22.57 -0.50
N ALA A 140 -6.73 -22.84 -1.20
CA ALA A 140 -5.40 -22.32 -0.92
C ALA A 140 -4.98 -21.34 -2.03
N ILE A 141 -4.36 -20.23 -1.65
CA ILE A 141 -3.85 -19.20 -2.56
C ILE A 141 -2.36 -19.04 -2.27
N TYR A 142 -1.57 -19.18 -3.30
CA TYR A 142 -0.13 -18.92 -3.29
C TYR A 142 0.14 -17.71 -4.16
N SER A 143 0.92 -16.77 -3.68
CA SER A 143 1.30 -15.59 -4.44
C SER A 143 2.79 -15.35 -4.34
N ALA A 144 3.38 -14.92 -5.44
CA ALA A 144 4.75 -14.47 -5.52
C ALA A 144 4.78 -13.11 -6.20
N SER A 145 5.64 -12.22 -5.72
CA SER A 145 5.90 -10.95 -6.38
C SER A 145 7.40 -10.65 -6.39
N VAL A 146 7.82 -10.01 -7.47
CA VAL A 146 9.13 -9.39 -7.60
C VAL A 146 8.89 -7.93 -7.89
N SER A 147 9.56 -7.06 -7.17
CA SER A 147 9.47 -5.61 -7.35
C SER A 147 10.87 -5.01 -7.46
N VAL A 148 10.96 -3.92 -8.18
CA VAL A 148 12.09 -3.01 -8.16
C VAL A 148 11.59 -1.66 -7.65
N ASP A 149 12.37 -1.03 -6.78
CA ASP A 149 12.05 0.30 -6.27
C ASP A 149 13.23 1.27 -6.43
N GLY A 150 12.96 2.55 -6.25
CA GLY A 150 13.96 3.59 -6.41
C GLY A 150 13.40 4.99 -6.16
N SER A 151 14.21 5.97 -6.56
CA SER A 151 13.88 7.39 -6.57
C SER A 151 13.82 7.91 -8.01
N GLU A 152 13.64 9.22 -8.16
CA GLU A 152 13.74 9.90 -9.46
C GLU A 152 15.15 9.81 -10.10
N GLN A 153 16.17 9.42 -9.32
CA GLN A 153 17.54 9.35 -9.80
C GLN A 153 17.91 7.95 -10.33
N HIS A 154 17.58 6.91 -9.54
CA HIS A 154 17.99 5.53 -9.81
C HIS A 154 16.97 4.50 -9.35
N PHE A 155 16.99 3.33 -10.02
CA PHE A 155 16.47 2.10 -9.44
C PHE A 155 17.47 1.61 -8.39
N GLU A 156 16.94 1.30 -7.19
CA GLU A 156 17.80 1.07 -6.05
C GLU A 156 17.81 -0.38 -5.58
N ARG A 157 16.64 -1.02 -5.50
CA ARG A 157 16.55 -2.33 -4.87
C ARG A 157 15.55 -3.24 -5.56
N ILE A 158 15.92 -4.51 -5.65
CA ILE A 158 15.01 -5.60 -6.03
C ILE A 158 14.53 -6.27 -4.74
N ARG A 159 13.23 -6.50 -4.63
CA ARG A 159 12.59 -7.16 -3.48
C ARG A 159 11.70 -8.30 -3.97
N GLY A 160 11.63 -9.36 -3.18
CA GLY A 160 10.71 -10.46 -3.41
C GLY A 160 9.71 -10.60 -2.26
N MET A 161 8.54 -11.15 -2.56
CA MET A 161 7.56 -11.50 -1.54
C MET A 161 6.84 -12.78 -1.93
N PHE A 162 6.63 -13.66 -0.95
CA PHE A 162 5.79 -14.84 -1.06
C PHE A 162 4.65 -14.79 -0.06
N THR A 163 3.49 -15.28 -0.47
CA THR A 163 2.35 -15.48 0.42
C THR A 163 1.74 -16.84 0.16
N GLY A 164 1.52 -17.58 1.24
CA GLY A 164 0.71 -18.80 1.23
C GLY A 164 -0.45 -18.64 2.19
N ALA A 165 -1.69 -18.83 1.74
CA ALA A 165 -2.87 -18.61 2.56
C ALA A 165 -3.96 -19.67 2.29
N ILE A 166 -4.69 -20.07 3.33
CA ILE A 166 -5.78 -21.04 3.28
C ILE A 166 -7.07 -20.37 3.77
N LEU A 167 -8.12 -20.49 2.96
CA LEU A 167 -9.45 -20.02 3.30
C LEU A 167 -10.12 -21.03 4.24
N LEU A 168 -10.14 -20.75 5.55
CA LEU A 168 -10.66 -21.64 6.57
C LEU A 168 -12.20 -21.65 6.57
N LYS A 169 -12.82 -20.48 6.42
CA LYS A 169 -14.27 -20.30 6.43
C LYS A 169 -14.71 -19.31 5.37
N ALA A 170 -15.75 -19.66 4.63
CA ALA A 170 -16.40 -18.76 3.67
C ALA A 170 -17.88 -19.05 3.64
N ASN A 171 -18.68 -18.21 4.27
CA ASN A 171 -20.14 -18.25 4.21
C ASN A 171 -20.69 -16.82 4.01
N GLN A 172 -22.00 -16.64 4.05
CA GLN A 172 -22.66 -15.34 3.80
C GLN A 172 -22.28 -14.25 4.83
N LYS A 173 -21.96 -14.64 6.08
CA LYS A 173 -21.64 -13.71 7.16
C LYS A 173 -20.14 -13.64 7.47
N THR A 174 -19.39 -14.74 7.29
CA THR A 174 -18.01 -14.83 7.78
C THR A 174 -17.07 -15.33 6.71
N LYS A 175 -15.92 -14.66 6.58
CA LYS A 175 -14.76 -15.11 5.79
C LYS A 175 -13.53 -15.06 6.69
N MET A 176 -12.75 -16.13 6.70
CA MET A 176 -11.56 -16.25 7.53
C MET A 176 -10.46 -16.96 6.75
N THR A 177 -9.30 -16.35 6.73
CA THR A 177 -8.11 -16.88 6.06
C THR A 177 -6.93 -16.83 7.03
N VAL A 178 -6.08 -17.84 7.00
CA VAL A 178 -4.79 -17.86 7.67
C VAL A 178 -3.70 -18.13 6.66
N GLY A 179 -2.51 -17.64 6.94
CA GLY A 179 -1.39 -17.81 6.04
C GLY A 179 -0.08 -17.29 6.60
N VAL A 180 0.91 -17.20 5.72
CA VAL A 180 2.23 -16.63 6.00
C VAL A 180 2.62 -15.74 4.84
N VAL A 181 3.24 -14.62 5.16
CA VAL A 181 3.94 -13.74 4.22
C VAL A 181 5.43 -13.82 4.51
N ALA A 182 6.24 -14.01 3.48
CA ALA A 182 7.70 -14.01 3.58
C ALA A 182 8.28 -12.98 2.60
N PHE A 183 9.28 -12.22 3.04
CA PHE A 183 10.00 -11.23 2.25
C PHE A 183 11.40 -11.73 1.89
N ILE A 184 11.79 -11.50 0.67
CA ILE A 184 13.17 -11.61 0.20
C ILE A 184 13.69 -10.17 0.06
N ASP A 185 14.09 -9.61 1.17
CA ASP A 185 14.66 -8.27 1.29
C ASP A 185 15.65 -8.26 2.46
N PRO A 186 16.96 -8.12 2.22
CA PRO A 186 17.98 -8.11 3.28
C PRO A 186 17.73 -7.03 4.34
N SER A 187 17.08 -5.93 3.97
CA SER A 187 16.74 -4.84 4.88
C SER A 187 15.42 -5.05 5.62
N SER A 188 14.73 -6.16 5.40
CA SER A 188 13.46 -6.42 6.08
C SER A 188 13.69 -6.62 7.58
N GLN A 189 12.97 -5.85 8.40
CA GLN A 189 13.01 -6.01 9.85
C GLN A 189 12.45 -7.37 10.29
N ILE A 190 11.46 -7.87 9.58
CA ILE A 190 10.77 -9.13 9.85
C ILE A 190 10.70 -9.89 8.53
N PRO A 191 11.52 -10.96 8.35
CA PRO A 191 11.58 -11.67 7.08
C PRO A 191 10.31 -12.48 6.78
N ALA A 192 9.56 -12.88 7.81
CA ALA A 192 8.28 -13.56 7.65
C ALA A 192 7.35 -13.27 8.83
N PHE A 193 6.04 -13.22 8.56
CA PHE A 193 5.04 -13.06 9.61
C PHE A 193 3.73 -13.80 9.25
N PRO A 194 2.93 -14.16 10.27
CA PRO A 194 1.62 -14.77 10.04
C PRO A 194 0.65 -13.77 9.41
N LEU A 195 -0.11 -14.24 8.43
CA LEU A 195 -1.24 -13.53 7.84
C LEU A 195 -2.54 -14.07 8.45
N PHE A 196 -3.36 -13.16 8.93
CA PHE A 196 -4.72 -13.48 9.37
C PHE A 196 -5.70 -12.49 8.76
N THR A 197 -6.75 -13.00 8.12
CA THR A 197 -7.85 -12.16 7.66
C THR A 197 -9.16 -12.65 8.24
N TYR A 198 -9.97 -11.72 8.70
CA TYR A 198 -11.29 -12.00 9.24
C TYR A 198 -12.27 -10.91 8.81
N GLU A 199 -13.31 -11.31 8.10
CA GLU A 199 -14.44 -10.47 7.77
C GLU A 199 -15.70 -11.09 8.36
N HIS A 200 -16.44 -10.33 9.17
CA HIS A 200 -17.70 -10.80 9.74
C HIS A 200 -18.77 -9.73 9.65
N LYS A 201 -19.90 -10.07 9.04
CA LYS A 201 -21.08 -9.21 8.94
C LYS A 201 -22.05 -9.54 10.08
N PHE A 202 -22.23 -8.58 10.96
CA PHE A 202 -23.23 -8.63 12.04
C PHE A 202 -24.64 -8.35 11.53
N ASP A 203 -25.66 -8.78 12.28
CA ASP A 203 -27.07 -8.61 11.88
C ASP A 203 -27.51 -7.15 11.84
N ASN A 204 -26.89 -6.28 12.62
CA ASN A 204 -27.12 -4.83 12.61
C ASN A 204 -26.44 -4.08 11.43
N GLY A 205 -25.85 -4.82 10.48
CA GLY A 205 -25.23 -4.29 9.28
C GLY A 205 -23.79 -3.80 9.43
N TRP A 206 -23.21 -3.82 10.63
CA TRP A 206 -21.77 -3.60 10.81
C TRP A 206 -20.97 -4.79 10.28
N VAL A 207 -19.73 -4.52 9.88
CA VAL A 207 -18.78 -5.52 9.40
C VAL A 207 -17.47 -5.32 10.11
N ALA A 208 -16.97 -6.33 10.82
CA ALA A 208 -15.57 -6.39 11.24
C ALA A 208 -14.72 -6.76 10.01
N ASP A 209 -13.68 -5.97 9.72
CA ASP A 209 -12.77 -6.15 8.59
C ASP A 209 -11.33 -6.08 9.11
N ILE A 210 -10.75 -7.24 9.34
CA ILE A 210 -9.44 -7.40 9.97
C ILE A 210 -8.49 -8.07 8.97
N ILE A 211 -7.34 -7.47 8.73
CA ILE A 211 -6.24 -8.03 7.94
C ILE A 211 -4.95 -7.75 8.71
N LEU A 212 -4.48 -8.71 9.49
CA LEU A 212 -3.26 -8.54 10.26
C LEU A 212 -2.02 -8.82 9.41
N PRO A 213 -0.97 -7.96 9.55
CA PRO A 213 -0.89 -6.80 10.45
C PRO A 213 -1.44 -5.49 9.85
N LYS A 214 -1.99 -5.49 8.63
CA LYS A 214 -2.26 -4.30 7.82
C LYS A 214 -3.37 -3.39 8.36
N LYS A 215 -4.48 -3.97 8.85
CA LYS A 215 -5.62 -3.16 9.32
C LYS A 215 -6.56 -3.90 10.27
N ILE A 216 -7.22 -3.13 11.12
CA ILE A 216 -8.34 -3.55 11.98
C ILE A 216 -9.39 -2.47 11.83
N LEU A 217 -10.50 -2.77 11.16
CA LEU A 217 -11.58 -1.83 10.92
C LEU A 217 -12.94 -2.44 11.29
N VAL A 218 -13.85 -1.59 11.73
CA VAL A 218 -15.29 -1.85 11.69
C VAL A 218 -15.92 -0.91 10.69
N ARG A 219 -16.77 -1.44 9.81
CA ARG A 219 -17.35 -0.67 8.70
C ARG A 219 -18.85 -0.89 8.55
N LYS A 220 -19.55 0.11 8.04
CA LYS A 220 -20.98 0.04 7.74
C LYS A 220 -21.27 0.81 6.47
N ASN A 221 -22.14 0.27 5.63
CA ASN A 221 -22.69 1.02 4.50
C ASN A 221 -23.68 2.04 5.04
N VAL A 222 -23.54 3.28 4.60
CA VAL A 222 -24.39 4.42 4.94
C VAL A 222 -24.90 5.04 3.65
N PHE A 223 -26.12 5.55 3.69
CA PHE A 223 -26.81 6.04 2.50
C PHE A 223 -26.86 4.98 1.37
N SER A 224 -27.21 5.36 0.16
CA SER A 224 -27.26 4.43 -0.99
C SER A 224 -25.88 4.08 -1.54
N ASN A 225 -24.88 4.97 -1.42
CA ASN A 225 -23.55 4.89 -2.06
C ASN A 225 -22.39 5.30 -1.17
N GLY A 226 -22.58 5.36 0.17
CA GLY A 226 -21.53 5.65 1.13
C GLY A 226 -21.13 4.43 1.95
N ARG A 227 -19.92 4.46 2.50
CA ARG A 227 -19.43 3.54 3.52
C ARG A 227 -18.61 4.33 4.54
N ILE A 228 -18.85 4.10 5.81
CA ILE A 228 -18.02 4.62 6.90
C ILE A 228 -17.27 3.47 7.55
N SER A 229 -16.03 3.71 7.93
CA SER A 229 -15.20 2.76 8.66
C SER A 229 -14.49 3.47 9.81
N PHE A 230 -14.22 2.75 10.89
CA PHE A 230 -13.47 3.22 12.05
C PHE A 230 -12.44 2.15 12.42
N GLY A 231 -11.26 2.58 12.83
CA GLY A 231 -10.20 1.69 13.29
C GLY A 231 -8.81 2.18 12.92
N SER A 232 -7.89 1.24 12.66
CA SER A 232 -6.49 1.51 12.40
C SER A 232 -6.01 0.82 11.13
N GLU A 233 -5.19 1.52 10.35
CA GLU A 233 -4.46 0.99 9.20
C GLU A 233 -2.96 1.20 9.40
N MET A 234 -2.16 0.18 9.09
CA MET A 234 -0.70 0.27 9.06
C MET A 234 -0.23 0.56 7.65
N ASP A 235 0.69 1.49 7.52
CA ASP A 235 1.36 1.85 6.27
C ASP A 235 2.87 1.96 6.49
N ASN A 236 3.62 1.95 5.38
CA ASN A 236 5.07 2.15 5.39
C ASN A 236 5.43 3.27 4.43
N THR A 237 6.30 4.17 4.85
CA THR A 237 6.91 5.16 3.98
C THR A 237 8.39 4.87 3.85
N SER A 238 8.89 4.82 2.62
CA SER A 238 10.32 4.70 2.30
C SER A 238 10.69 5.73 1.25
N PHE A 239 11.92 6.22 1.30
CA PHE A 239 12.56 7.01 0.25
C PHE A 239 14.08 6.90 0.38
N TYR A 240 14.80 7.33 -0.67
CA TYR A 240 16.26 7.23 -0.74
C TYR A 240 16.90 8.61 -0.61
N HIS A 241 18.09 8.64 0.00
CA HIS A 241 18.97 9.81 0.12
C HIS A 241 20.33 9.49 -0.45
N TYR A 242 20.90 10.43 -1.15
CA TYR A 242 22.23 10.33 -1.75
C TYR A 242 23.19 11.32 -1.09
N ILE A 243 24.08 10.81 -0.26
CA ILE A 243 24.99 11.63 0.54
C ILE A 243 26.41 11.14 0.32
N SER A 244 27.31 12.00 -0.16
CA SER A 244 28.74 11.73 -0.34
C SER A 244 29.01 10.41 -1.11
N GLY A 245 28.24 10.15 -2.16
CA GLY A 245 28.40 8.94 -3.00
C GLY A 245 27.83 7.67 -2.39
N LYS A 246 27.18 7.73 -1.25
CA LYS A 246 26.48 6.60 -0.63
C LYS A 246 24.97 6.79 -0.73
N THR A 247 24.26 5.68 -0.85
CA THR A 247 22.79 5.62 -0.83
C THR A 247 22.30 5.17 0.53
N TYR A 248 21.41 5.95 1.11
CA TYR A 248 20.73 5.64 2.37
C TYR A 248 19.25 5.46 2.11
N GLU A 249 18.62 4.53 2.83
CA GLU A 249 17.18 4.35 2.83
C GLU A 249 16.60 4.90 4.14
N TYR A 250 15.65 5.84 4.02
CA TYR A 250 14.75 6.18 5.11
C TYR A 250 13.55 5.24 5.06
N ARG A 251 13.18 4.69 6.22
CA ARG A 251 11.99 3.85 6.34
C ARG A 251 11.26 4.15 7.65
N GLN A 252 9.95 4.30 7.56
CA GLN A 252 9.08 4.42 8.72
C GLN A 252 7.84 3.55 8.60
N VAL A 253 7.35 3.10 9.77
CA VAL A 253 6.04 2.45 9.93
C VAL A 253 5.07 3.47 10.48
N GLU A 254 3.89 3.55 9.89
CA GLU A 254 2.83 4.47 10.28
C GLU A 254 1.60 3.66 10.71
N ILE A 255 0.98 4.08 11.83
CA ILE A 255 -0.32 3.57 12.28
C ILE A 255 -1.29 4.74 12.23
N ASN A 256 -2.22 4.66 11.28
CA ASN A 256 -3.25 5.67 11.04
C ASN A 256 -4.55 5.19 11.67
N SER A 257 -4.96 5.81 12.78
CA SER A 257 -6.17 5.45 13.54
C SER A 257 -7.21 6.55 13.42
N GLY A 258 -8.44 6.19 13.01
CA GLY A 258 -9.48 7.21 12.84
C GLY A 258 -10.69 6.73 12.04
N ALA A 259 -11.29 7.67 11.32
CA ALA A 259 -12.45 7.47 10.49
C ALA A 259 -12.11 7.52 9.00
N ILE A 260 -12.77 6.66 8.23
CA ILE A 260 -12.69 6.61 6.78
C ILE A 260 -14.11 6.72 6.21
N TYR A 261 -14.34 7.65 5.32
CA TYR A 261 -15.56 7.73 4.53
C TYR A 261 -15.26 7.47 3.06
N GLU A 262 -16.01 6.59 2.46
CA GLU A 262 -15.90 6.27 1.04
C GLU A 262 -17.25 6.52 0.37
N HIS A 263 -17.22 7.15 -0.79
CA HIS A 263 -18.41 7.46 -1.58
C HIS A 263 -18.25 6.95 -3.01
N ASN A 264 -19.21 6.17 -3.47
CA ASN A 264 -19.26 5.73 -4.85
C ASN A 264 -19.83 6.88 -5.71
N LEU A 265 -18.94 7.51 -6.47
CA LEU A 265 -19.24 8.67 -7.32
C LEU A 265 -19.94 8.28 -8.64
N GLY A 266 -20.10 6.97 -8.92
CA GLY A 266 -20.57 6.48 -10.21
C GLY A 266 -19.42 6.22 -11.19
N GLY A 267 -19.71 5.60 -12.35
CA GLY A 267 -18.70 5.35 -13.39
C GLY A 267 -17.46 4.57 -12.93
N ASN A 268 -17.58 3.72 -11.90
CA ASN A 268 -16.48 3.02 -11.23
C ASN A 268 -15.50 3.91 -10.45
N PHE A 269 -15.85 5.17 -10.19
CA PHE A 269 -15.07 6.06 -9.34
C PHE A 269 -15.52 5.96 -7.88
N ILE A 270 -14.55 6.04 -6.97
CA ILE A 270 -14.78 6.09 -5.52
C ILE A 270 -13.93 7.23 -4.94
N GLY A 271 -14.61 8.18 -4.28
CA GLY A 271 -13.97 9.18 -3.44
C GLY A 271 -13.71 8.60 -2.04
N THR A 272 -12.59 8.95 -1.44
CA THR A 272 -12.19 8.53 -0.08
C THR A 272 -11.74 9.74 0.72
N LEU A 273 -12.21 9.84 1.97
CA LEU A 273 -11.75 10.79 2.97
C LEU A 273 -11.32 10.00 4.19
N LYS A 274 -10.12 10.29 4.73
CA LYS A 274 -9.63 9.69 5.97
C LYS A 274 -9.17 10.80 6.92
N THR A 275 -9.43 10.65 8.20
CA THR A 275 -8.94 11.57 9.23
C THR A 275 -8.76 10.85 10.54
N GLY A 276 -7.82 11.30 11.34
CA GLY A 276 -7.54 10.70 12.63
C GLY A 276 -6.17 11.06 13.16
N ILE A 277 -5.59 10.15 13.93
CA ILE A 277 -4.27 10.29 14.53
C ILE A 277 -3.31 9.33 13.83
N ARG A 278 -2.17 9.88 13.43
CA ARG A 278 -1.03 9.11 12.93
C ARG A 278 0.01 8.97 14.03
N ALA A 279 0.38 7.74 14.32
CA ALA A 279 1.53 7.40 15.14
C ALA A 279 2.62 6.76 14.26
N THR A 280 3.89 7.05 14.57
CA THR A 280 5.04 6.51 13.84
C THR A 280 5.96 5.80 14.84
N PRO A 281 5.75 4.50 15.10
CA PRO A 281 6.52 3.77 16.09
C PRO A 281 8.00 3.62 15.72
N ASN A 282 8.33 3.56 14.44
CA ASN A 282 9.70 3.38 13.95
C ASN A 282 9.94 4.28 12.75
N ALA A 283 11.03 5.06 12.81
CA ALA A 283 11.53 5.85 11.69
C ALA A 283 13.06 5.84 11.72
N ARG A 284 13.70 5.27 10.70
CA ARG A 284 15.14 5.03 10.66
C ARG A 284 15.74 5.32 9.32
N VAL A 285 17.01 5.75 9.33
CA VAL A 285 17.86 5.84 8.15
C VAL A 285 19.00 4.85 8.32
N PHE A 286 19.25 4.05 7.31
CA PHE A 286 20.34 3.07 7.26
C PHE A 286 20.96 3.08 5.86
N GLU A 287 22.22 2.63 5.76
CA GLU A 287 22.87 2.50 4.46
C GLU A 287 22.17 1.41 3.64
N LYS A 288 21.98 1.58 2.36
CA LYS A 288 21.23 0.68 1.48
C LYS A 288 21.66 -0.79 1.57
N GLN A 289 22.95 -1.03 1.82
CA GLN A 289 23.50 -2.38 1.93
C GLN A 289 23.26 -3.05 3.29
N GLU A 290 22.85 -2.24 4.27
CA GLU A 290 22.71 -2.68 5.66
C GLU A 290 21.27 -3.09 5.98
N SER A 291 21.10 -3.73 7.13
CA SER A 291 19.80 -4.11 7.67
C SER A 291 19.11 -2.89 8.32
N PHE A 292 17.79 -2.93 8.40
CA PHE A 292 17.01 -1.94 9.18
C PHE A 292 17.47 -1.78 10.63
N LYS A 293 18.17 -2.79 11.20
CA LYS A 293 18.70 -2.75 12.56
C LYS A 293 20.00 -1.96 12.67
N ASP A 294 20.76 -1.86 11.57
CA ASP A 294 22.06 -1.20 11.50
C ASP A 294 21.90 0.25 11.04
N TYR A 295 20.99 0.96 11.72
CA TYR A 295 20.63 2.33 11.39
C TYR A 295 21.66 3.34 11.91
N ILE A 296 21.85 4.42 11.14
CA ILE A 296 22.69 5.55 11.54
C ILE A 296 21.88 6.68 12.14
N PHE A 297 20.57 6.75 11.87
CA PHE A 297 19.67 7.78 12.38
C PHE A 297 18.33 7.13 12.77
N GLU A 298 17.80 7.53 13.92
CA GLU A 298 16.48 7.16 14.40
C GLU A 298 15.71 8.42 14.80
N ALA A 299 14.42 8.46 14.43
CA ALA A 299 13.50 9.50 14.87
C ALA A 299 12.29 8.91 15.60
N LYS A 300 11.86 9.55 16.67
CA LYS A 300 10.68 9.23 17.47
C LYS A 300 9.70 10.38 17.37
N TYR A 301 8.69 10.22 16.55
CA TYR A 301 7.68 11.24 16.27
C TYR A 301 6.57 11.22 17.31
N LYS A 302 6.16 12.41 17.76
CA LYS A 302 4.90 12.56 18.52
C LYS A 302 3.72 12.31 17.58
N PRO A 303 2.62 11.70 18.07
CA PRO A 303 1.42 11.54 17.25
C PRO A 303 0.91 12.89 16.71
N SER A 304 0.40 12.87 15.48
CA SER A 304 -0.18 14.05 14.82
C SER A 304 -1.55 13.73 14.23
N PHE A 305 -2.39 14.76 14.10
CA PHE A 305 -3.59 14.63 13.29
C PHE A 305 -3.22 14.55 11.81
N TYR A 306 -3.96 13.75 11.07
CA TYR A 306 -3.83 13.68 9.63
C TYR A 306 -5.20 13.80 8.94
N PHE A 307 -5.13 14.31 7.74
CA PHE A 307 -6.22 14.33 6.78
C PHE A 307 -5.74 13.70 5.47
N ASN A 308 -6.58 12.87 4.87
CA ASN A 308 -6.29 12.25 3.57
C ASN A 308 -7.53 12.34 2.68
N ILE A 309 -7.32 12.72 1.44
CA ILE A 309 -8.33 12.70 0.39
C ILE A 309 -7.82 11.87 -0.78
N GLY A 310 -8.68 11.04 -1.34
CA GLY A 310 -8.30 10.19 -2.46
C GLY A 310 -9.43 9.96 -3.44
N VAL A 311 -9.04 9.62 -4.66
CA VAL A 311 -9.94 9.16 -5.71
C VAL A 311 -9.38 7.90 -6.32
N SER A 312 -10.22 6.89 -6.46
CA SER A 312 -9.87 5.66 -7.16
C SER A 312 -10.82 5.38 -8.31
N TYR A 313 -10.27 4.77 -9.36
CA TYR A 313 -10.98 4.32 -10.54
C TYR A 313 -10.75 2.82 -10.74
N ASN A 314 -11.82 2.05 -10.90
CA ASN A 314 -11.79 0.59 -10.98
C ASN A 314 -12.44 0.08 -12.28
N PRO A 315 -11.80 0.28 -13.45
CA PRO A 315 -12.37 -0.09 -14.76
C PRO A 315 -12.58 -1.60 -14.91
N PHE A 316 -11.77 -2.41 -14.21
CA PHE A 316 -11.83 -3.87 -14.28
C PHE A 316 -12.85 -4.48 -13.30
N GLY A 317 -13.55 -3.63 -12.54
CA GLY A 317 -14.73 -4.02 -11.77
C GLY A 317 -15.84 -4.50 -12.73
N LYS A 318 -16.58 -5.55 -12.35
CA LYS A 318 -17.72 -6.00 -13.17
C LYS A 318 -18.75 -4.87 -13.27
N PRO A 319 -19.24 -4.55 -14.49
CA PRO A 319 -20.34 -3.61 -14.64
C PRO A 319 -21.55 -4.14 -13.86
N ARG A 320 -22.21 -3.24 -13.11
CA ARG A 320 -23.49 -3.55 -12.48
C ARG A 320 -24.49 -3.81 -13.59
N THR A 321 -25.01 -5.03 -13.68
CA THR A 321 -26.31 -5.22 -14.33
C THR A 321 -27.32 -4.35 -13.61
N LYS A 322 -27.86 -3.34 -14.32
CA LYS A 322 -29.05 -2.63 -13.85
C LYS A 322 -30.13 -3.68 -13.61
N GLN A 323 -30.57 -3.84 -12.39
CA GLN A 323 -31.84 -4.47 -12.05
C GLN A 323 -32.94 -3.42 -12.23
#